data_059aad195d7ad43c03dc72c259b702c2
#
_entry.id   059aad195d7ad43c03dc72c259b702c2
#
_cell.length_a   1.000
_cell.length_b   1.000
_cell.length_c   1.000
_cell.angle_alpha   90.00
_cell.angle_beta   90.00
_cell.angle_gamma   90.00
#
_symmetry.space_group_name_H-M   'P 1'
#
loop_
_entity.id
_entity.type
_entity.pdbx_description
1 polymer ?
#
loop_
_entity_poly.entity_id
_entity_poly.type
_entity_poly.pdbx_seq_one_letter_code
_entity_poly.pdbx_strand_id
1 'polypeptide(L)'
;MKRLSVIILFTCLCCLLRAQEYLVNLYIVDKQDNPISEVVMTIVGNNMKKFISDSDGFIQFQAEKGTEIIFSKYNQMLGRTIVSAERQFVTLDDNNCLLEVGYDERLTKENTSLAISGVTAKEMRVSGQTNVMNTLYGLIPGLSVIQGENLPWQSNPDVYVRGRGSFGGNNVIILVDGIERDLTNIHSEEIESVTVLKDAAALALYGNRGADGV
;
A
#
# COMPACT_ATOMS: atom_id res chain seq x y z
N MET A 1 -14.69 -1.23 -64.20
CA MET A 1 -13.57 -2.07 -63.64
C MET A 1 -12.55 -1.26 -62.84
N LYS A 2 -12.04 -0.12 -63.31
CA LYS A 2 -11.04 0.68 -62.58
C LYS A 2 -11.51 1.18 -61.20
N ARG A 3 -12.78 1.55 -61.00
CA ARG A 3 -13.31 1.99 -59.71
C ARG A 3 -13.41 0.86 -58.65
N LEU A 4 -13.71 -0.34 -59.11
CA LEU A 4 -13.81 -1.51 -58.24
C LEU A 4 -12.42 -1.94 -57.73
N SER A 5 -11.40 -1.84 -58.59
CA SER A 5 -10.00 -2.14 -58.25
C SER A 5 -9.43 -1.17 -57.21
N VAL A 6 -9.81 0.12 -57.26
CA VAL A 6 -9.39 1.14 -56.29
C VAL A 6 -10.02 0.90 -54.93
N ILE A 7 -11.31 0.49 -54.87
CA ILE A 7 -12.00 0.16 -53.63
C ILE A 7 -11.38 -1.07 -52.96
N ILE A 8 -11.06 -2.10 -53.72
CA ILE A 8 -10.41 -3.31 -53.21
C ILE A 8 -9.00 -3.00 -52.72
N LEU A 9 -8.25 -2.13 -53.38
CA LEU A 9 -6.93 -1.70 -52.94
C LEU A 9 -7.00 -0.90 -51.62
N PHE A 10 -8.03 -0.05 -51.48
CA PHE A 10 -8.22 0.76 -50.27
C PHE A 10 -8.68 -0.07 -49.07
N THR A 11 -9.55 -1.06 -49.29
CA THR A 11 -9.95 -2.01 -48.23
C THR A 11 -8.80 -2.94 -47.82
N CYS A 12 -7.95 -3.35 -48.77
CA CYS A 12 -6.76 -4.14 -48.47
C CYS A 12 -5.71 -3.33 -47.69
N LEU A 13 -5.56 -2.03 -47.99
CA LEU A 13 -4.66 -1.12 -47.26
C LEU A 13 -5.15 -0.83 -45.82
N CYS A 14 -6.46 -0.74 -45.59
CA CYS A 14 -7.04 -0.62 -44.27
C CYS A 14 -6.84 -1.89 -43.40
N CYS A 15 -6.80 -3.07 -44.02
CA CYS A 15 -6.49 -4.33 -43.29
C CYS A 15 -5.01 -4.46 -42.86
N LEU A 16 -4.11 -3.70 -43.48
CA LEU A 16 -2.67 -3.68 -43.13
C LEU A 16 -2.34 -2.71 -41.99
N LEU A 17 -3.26 -1.84 -41.60
CA LEU A 17 -3.14 -0.96 -40.43
C LEU A 17 -3.60 -1.66 -39.16
N ARG A 18 -3.25 -2.93 -38.94
CA ARG A 18 -3.28 -3.52 -37.61
C ARG A 18 -2.18 -2.86 -36.80
N ALA A 19 -2.56 -2.27 -35.68
CA ALA A 19 -1.58 -1.81 -34.71
C ALA A 19 -0.66 -2.98 -34.40
N GLN A 20 0.65 -2.76 -34.55
CA GLN A 20 1.64 -3.80 -34.39
C GLN A 20 1.88 -4.01 -32.89
N GLU A 21 1.47 -5.17 -32.38
CA GLU A 21 1.82 -5.58 -31.04
C GLU A 21 3.33 -5.80 -30.97
N TYR A 22 3.99 -5.22 -29.99
CA TYR A 22 5.40 -5.44 -29.73
C TYR A 22 5.62 -5.88 -28.28
N LEU A 23 6.78 -6.52 -28.06
CA LEU A 23 7.16 -6.98 -26.74
C LEU A 23 7.62 -5.80 -25.91
N VAL A 24 6.94 -5.57 -24.80
CA VAL A 24 7.23 -4.48 -23.86
C VAL A 24 7.95 -5.07 -22.64
N ASN A 25 9.09 -4.51 -22.31
CA ASN A 25 9.85 -4.79 -21.10
C ASN A 25 9.66 -3.63 -20.13
N LEU A 26 8.92 -3.85 -19.07
CA LEU A 26 8.58 -2.85 -18.08
C LEU A 26 9.35 -3.08 -16.79
N TYR A 27 9.92 -2.02 -16.25
CA TYR A 27 10.61 -2.02 -14.96
C TYR A 27 9.88 -1.08 -14.01
N ILE A 28 9.47 -1.61 -12.88
CA ILE A 28 8.72 -0.88 -11.86
C ILE A 28 9.69 -0.59 -10.72
N VAL A 29 9.87 0.69 -10.41
CA VAL A 29 10.79 1.17 -9.38
C VAL A 29 10.08 2.17 -8.46
N ASP A 30 10.63 2.33 -7.25
CA ASP A 30 10.22 3.38 -6.33
C ASP A 30 10.91 4.73 -6.64
N LYS A 31 10.66 5.76 -5.84
CA LYS A 31 11.31 7.07 -5.96
C LYS A 31 12.82 7.04 -5.68
N GLN A 32 13.34 5.96 -5.11
CA GLN A 32 14.75 5.73 -4.80
C GLN A 32 15.42 4.74 -5.78
N ASP A 33 14.77 4.44 -6.91
CA ASP A 33 15.21 3.46 -7.92
C ASP A 33 15.31 2.01 -7.41
N ASN A 34 14.67 1.65 -6.28
CA ASN A 34 14.57 0.26 -5.87
C ASN A 34 13.44 -0.44 -6.62
N PRO A 35 13.62 -1.72 -7.02
CA PRO A 35 12.58 -2.48 -7.69
C PRO A 35 11.39 -2.77 -6.75
N ILE A 36 10.17 -2.71 -7.28
CA ILE A 36 8.94 -3.04 -6.55
C ILE A 36 8.41 -4.36 -7.06
N SER A 37 8.37 -5.37 -6.19
CA SER A 37 7.79 -6.68 -6.45
C SER A 37 6.29 -6.74 -6.18
N GLU A 38 5.63 -7.78 -6.70
CA GLU A 38 4.21 -8.10 -6.45
C GLU A 38 3.22 -7.03 -6.92
N VAL A 39 3.64 -6.16 -7.83
CA VAL A 39 2.74 -5.21 -8.47
C VAL A 39 1.94 -5.92 -9.54
N VAL A 40 0.61 -5.87 -9.44
CA VAL A 40 -0.31 -6.39 -10.43
C VAL A 40 -0.52 -5.33 -11.50
N MET A 41 -0.05 -5.59 -12.71
CA MET A 41 -0.30 -4.78 -13.87
C MET A 41 -1.53 -5.29 -14.61
N THR A 42 -2.47 -4.42 -14.92
CA THR A 42 -3.68 -4.73 -15.70
C THR A 42 -3.68 -3.91 -16.98
N ILE A 43 -3.81 -4.57 -18.12
CA ILE A 43 -3.96 -3.91 -19.43
C ILE A 43 -5.43 -3.52 -19.60
N VAL A 44 -5.70 -2.24 -19.87
CA VAL A 44 -7.05 -1.74 -20.12
C VAL A 44 -7.43 -2.02 -21.59
N GLY A 45 -8.47 -2.84 -21.81
CA GLY A 45 -8.92 -3.21 -23.14
C GLY A 45 -9.93 -4.35 -23.11
N ASN A 46 -10.26 -4.89 -24.30
CA ASN A 46 -11.27 -5.96 -24.47
C ASN A 46 -10.94 -7.28 -23.75
N ASN A 47 -9.66 -7.52 -23.40
CA ASN A 47 -9.21 -8.63 -22.58
C ASN A 47 -8.33 -8.07 -21.47
N MET A 48 -8.89 -7.91 -20.26
CA MET A 48 -8.13 -7.51 -19.06
C MET A 48 -7.12 -8.59 -18.69
N LYS A 49 -5.92 -8.53 -19.29
CA LYS A 49 -4.81 -9.41 -18.91
C LYS A 49 -4.10 -8.81 -17.71
N LYS A 50 -3.84 -9.65 -16.71
CA LYS A 50 -3.09 -9.29 -15.51
C LYS A 50 -1.73 -9.96 -15.54
N PHE A 51 -0.70 -9.21 -15.14
CA PHE A 51 0.68 -9.65 -14.97
C PHE A 51 1.15 -9.21 -13.60
N ILE A 52 2.10 -9.93 -13.02
CA ILE A 52 2.66 -9.63 -11.70
C ILE A 52 4.16 -9.39 -11.87
N SER A 53 4.68 -8.33 -11.24
CA SER A 53 6.12 -8.04 -11.25
C SER A 53 6.88 -9.08 -10.40
N ASP A 54 8.06 -9.45 -10.89
CA ASP A 54 9.00 -10.31 -10.17
C ASP A 54 9.76 -9.55 -9.06
N SER A 55 10.74 -10.22 -8.43
CA SER A 55 11.59 -9.64 -7.39
C SER A 55 12.40 -8.42 -7.84
N ASP A 56 12.67 -8.33 -9.15
CA ASP A 56 13.43 -7.25 -9.78
C ASP A 56 12.51 -6.15 -10.35
N GLY A 57 11.22 -6.19 -10.01
CA GLY A 57 10.22 -5.24 -10.50
C GLY A 57 9.94 -5.35 -12.00
N PHE A 58 10.33 -6.48 -12.63
CA PHE A 58 10.26 -6.65 -14.06
C PHE A 58 8.97 -7.34 -14.51
N ILE A 59 8.37 -6.82 -15.61
CA ILE A 59 7.23 -7.42 -16.30
C ILE A 59 7.48 -7.42 -17.79
N GLN A 60 7.19 -8.54 -18.45
CA GLN A 60 7.25 -8.67 -19.90
C GLN A 60 5.87 -9.03 -20.46
N PHE A 61 5.40 -8.28 -21.44
CA PHE A 61 4.09 -8.49 -22.06
C PHE A 61 4.05 -7.96 -23.49
N GLN A 62 3.00 -8.34 -24.22
CA GLN A 62 2.74 -7.82 -25.57
C GLN A 62 1.63 -6.78 -25.54
N ALA A 63 1.85 -5.63 -26.14
CA ALA A 63 0.88 -4.57 -26.25
C ALA A 63 1.13 -3.69 -27.48
N GLU A 64 0.09 -2.97 -27.86
CA GLU A 64 0.14 -1.92 -28.88
C GLU A 64 0.62 -0.61 -28.26
N LYS A 65 1.25 0.24 -29.04
CA LYS A 65 1.61 1.59 -28.61
C LYS A 65 0.36 2.40 -28.30
N GLY A 66 0.33 3.04 -27.14
CA GLY A 66 -0.83 3.80 -26.68
C GLY A 66 -1.79 3.01 -25.78
N THR A 67 -1.52 1.72 -25.52
CA THR A 67 -2.31 0.93 -24.58
C THR A 67 -2.16 1.47 -23.15
N GLU A 68 -3.28 1.68 -22.49
CA GLU A 68 -3.29 2.11 -21.08
C GLU A 68 -3.07 0.92 -20.15
N ILE A 69 -2.21 1.13 -19.15
CA ILE A 69 -1.86 0.13 -18.15
C ILE A 69 -2.15 0.71 -16.77
N ILE A 70 -2.77 -0.09 -15.93
CA ILE A 70 -3.06 0.22 -14.53
C ILE A 70 -2.20 -0.67 -13.65
N PHE A 71 -1.54 -0.06 -12.67
CA PHE A 71 -0.78 -0.76 -11.64
C PHE A 71 -1.57 -0.79 -10.35
N SER A 72 -1.63 -1.97 -9.75
CA SER A 72 -2.26 -2.17 -8.44
C SER A 72 -1.40 -3.09 -7.58
N LYS A 73 -1.37 -2.85 -6.28
CA LYS A 73 -0.75 -3.72 -5.29
C LYS A 73 -1.70 -3.82 -4.11
N TYR A 74 -1.89 -5.00 -3.58
CA TYR A 74 -2.85 -5.25 -2.48
C TYR A 74 -4.26 -4.67 -2.75
N ASN A 75 -4.74 -4.87 -3.99
CA ASN A 75 -6.03 -4.38 -4.47
C ASN A 75 -6.17 -2.84 -4.54
N GLN A 76 -5.08 -2.10 -4.43
CA GLN A 76 -5.02 -0.64 -4.54
C GLN A 76 -4.37 -0.22 -5.83
N MET A 77 -4.91 0.83 -6.44
CA MET A 77 -4.34 1.43 -7.63
C MET A 77 -3.14 2.32 -7.24
N LEU A 78 -1.93 1.91 -7.64
CA LEU A 78 -0.71 2.70 -7.43
C LEU A 78 -0.49 3.77 -8.50
N GLY A 79 -0.99 3.52 -9.70
CA GLY A 79 -0.84 4.46 -10.80
C GLY A 79 -1.33 3.90 -12.12
N ARG A 80 -1.26 4.74 -13.15
CA ARG A 80 -1.54 4.36 -14.53
C ARG A 80 -0.53 5.00 -15.47
N THR A 81 -0.22 4.32 -16.56
CA THR A 81 0.65 4.81 -17.61
C THR A 81 0.21 4.30 -18.97
N ILE A 82 0.82 4.85 -20.01
CA ILE A 82 0.57 4.46 -21.39
C ILE A 82 1.83 3.81 -21.95
N VAL A 83 1.66 2.72 -22.68
CA VAL A 83 2.75 2.06 -23.39
C VAL A 83 3.31 3.01 -24.47
N SER A 84 4.53 3.45 -24.29
CA SER A 84 5.20 4.39 -25.19
C SER A 84 6.42 3.81 -25.90
N ALA A 85 7.07 2.81 -25.30
CA ALA A 85 8.32 2.22 -25.79
C ALA A 85 8.41 0.73 -25.48
N GLU A 86 9.27 0.02 -26.22
CA GLU A 86 9.59 -1.41 -25.97
C GLU A 86 10.28 -1.63 -24.61
N ARG A 87 10.97 -0.64 -24.10
CA ARG A 87 11.57 -0.64 -22.76
C ARG A 87 11.14 0.60 -22.03
N GLN A 88 10.45 0.42 -20.91
CA GLN A 88 9.88 1.51 -20.14
C GLN A 88 10.16 1.34 -18.65
N PHE A 89 10.56 2.43 -17.99
CA PHE A 89 10.65 2.52 -16.54
C PHE A 89 9.44 3.28 -16.02
N VAL A 90 8.84 2.74 -14.97
CA VAL A 90 7.70 3.38 -14.33
C VAL A 90 8.02 3.53 -12.86
N THR A 91 8.03 4.77 -12.39
CA THR A 91 8.21 5.09 -10.98
C THR A 91 6.85 5.10 -10.31
N LEU A 92 6.65 4.21 -9.35
CA LEU A 92 5.45 4.15 -8.52
C LEU A 92 5.80 4.55 -7.09
N ASP A 93 4.83 5.11 -6.39
CA ASP A 93 4.99 5.43 -4.98
C ASP A 93 4.54 4.23 -4.14
N ASP A 94 5.50 3.38 -3.74
CA ASP A 94 5.26 2.24 -2.84
C ASP A 94 5.25 2.68 -1.35
N ASN A 95 5.55 3.96 -1.08
CA ASN A 95 5.53 4.54 0.26
C ASN A 95 4.11 4.86 0.78
N ASN A 96 3.07 4.47 0.07
CA ASN A 96 1.72 4.49 0.60
C ASN A 96 1.63 3.46 1.72
N CYS A 97 1.86 3.90 2.94
CA CYS A 97 1.57 3.11 4.13
C CYS A 97 0.12 2.62 4.02
N LEU A 98 -0.04 1.33 3.82
CA LEU A 98 -1.35 0.70 3.83
C LEU A 98 -1.87 0.72 5.25
N LEU A 99 -2.92 1.46 5.47
CA LEU A 99 -3.56 1.57 6.77
C LEU A 99 -4.61 0.47 6.88
N GLU A 100 -4.41 -0.46 7.78
CA GLU A 100 -5.41 -1.47 8.10
C GLU A 100 -6.52 -0.85 8.93
N VAL A 101 -7.75 -0.95 8.44
CA VAL A 101 -8.92 -0.33 9.08
C VAL A 101 -9.74 -1.35 9.89
N GLY A 102 -9.38 -2.60 9.81
CA GLY A 102 -10.10 -3.74 10.39
C GLY A 102 -10.78 -4.60 9.32
N TYR A 103 -11.07 -5.85 9.68
CA TYR A 103 -11.67 -6.85 8.77
C TYR A 103 -10.93 -7.01 7.43
N ASP A 104 -9.60 -6.92 7.45
CA ASP A 104 -8.75 -7.09 6.26
C ASP A 104 -8.93 -5.98 5.19
N GLU A 105 -9.58 -4.86 5.53
CA GLU A 105 -9.63 -3.70 4.66
C GLU A 105 -8.38 -2.84 4.82
N ARG A 106 -7.71 -2.58 3.70
CA ARG A 106 -6.52 -1.74 3.62
C ARG A 106 -6.82 -0.48 2.84
N LEU A 107 -6.59 0.67 3.45
CA LEU A 107 -6.79 1.98 2.84
C LEU A 107 -5.46 2.73 2.71
N THR A 108 -5.33 3.53 1.66
CA THR A 108 -4.22 4.48 1.59
C THR A 108 -4.58 5.77 2.31
N LYS A 109 -3.57 6.43 2.86
CA LYS A 109 -3.72 7.73 3.51
C LYS A 109 -4.35 8.78 2.60
N GLU A 110 -4.12 8.67 1.29
CA GLU A 110 -4.64 9.60 0.28
C GLU A 110 -6.12 9.37 -0.05
N ASN A 111 -6.60 8.13 0.07
CA ASN A 111 -7.95 7.74 -0.31
C ASN A 111 -8.93 7.67 0.87
N THR A 112 -8.48 8.02 2.07
CA THR A 112 -9.33 8.00 3.25
C THR A 112 -9.53 9.40 3.83
N SER A 113 -10.78 9.72 4.20
CA SER A 113 -11.10 10.89 4.99
C SER A 113 -11.04 10.61 6.51
N LEU A 114 -10.71 9.37 6.88
CA LEU A 114 -10.64 8.94 8.27
C LEU A 114 -9.36 9.45 8.95
N ALA A 115 -9.42 9.77 10.22
CA ALA A 115 -8.26 10.16 11.02
C ALA A 115 -7.46 8.92 11.45
N ILE A 116 -6.76 8.33 10.48
CA ILE A 116 -5.92 7.16 10.66
C ILE A 116 -4.46 7.57 10.48
N SER A 117 -3.57 6.99 11.23
CA SER A 117 -2.12 7.17 11.07
C SER A 117 -1.42 5.84 11.20
N GLY A 118 -0.39 5.62 10.40
CA GLY A 118 0.38 4.39 10.43
C GLY A 118 1.86 4.64 10.20
N VAL A 119 2.64 3.63 10.50
CA VAL A 119 4.08 3.56 10.34
C VAL A 119 4.45 2.18 9.79
N THR A 120 5.43 2.13 8.92
CA THR A 120 5.95 0.89 8.33
C THR A 120 7.12 0.34 9.11
N ALA A 121 7.43 -0.96 8.93
CA ALA A 121 8.60 -1.62 9.49
C ALA A 121 9.92 -0.86 9.23
N LYS A 122 10.06 -0.28 8.02
CA LYS A 122 11.24 0.47 7.61
C LYS A 122 11.48 1.70 8.51
N GLU A 123 10.43 2.41 8.86
CA GLU A 123 10.49 3.58 9.73
C GLU A 123 10.74 3.19 11.19
N MET A 124 10.15 2.08 11.64
CA MET A 124 10.32 1.56 13.00
C MET A 124 11.75 1.07 13.27
N ARG A 125 12.38 0.41 12.30
CA ARG A 125 13.76 -0.12 12.44
C ARG A 125 14.81 0.94 12.71
N VAL A 126 14.55 2.19 12.38
CA VAL A 126 15.48 3.32 12.64
C VAL A 126 15.65 3.59 14.14
N SER A 127 14.66 3.27 14.97
CA SER A 127 14.71 3.62 16.40
C SER A 127 15.58 2.69 17.25
N GLY A 128 15.85 1.46 16.79
CA GLY A 128 16.74 0.51 17.49
C GLY A 128 16.31 0.10 18.89
N GLN A 129 15.05 0.30 19.24
CA GLN A 129 14.50 -0.06 20.55
C GLN A 129 14.06 -1.54 20.58
N THR A 130 14.28 -2.21 21.72
CA THR A 130 13.88 -3.61 21.90
C THR A 130 12.38 -3.76 22.10
N ASN A 131 11.74 -2.78 22.78
CA ASN A 131 10.29 -2.81 23.01
C ASN A 131 9.55 -2.08 21.90
N VAL A 132 8.56 -2.76 21.32
CA VAL A 132 7.74 -2.24 20.23
C VAL A 132 7.08 -0.90 20.58
N MET A 133 6.52 -0.79 21.79
CA MET A 133 5.85 0.44 22.23
C MET A 133 6.81 1.63 22.27
N ASN A 134 8.05 1.41 22.74
CA ASN A 134 9.08 2.45 22.74
C ASN A 134 9.54 2.82 21.32
N THR A 135 9.51 1.86 20.39
CA THR A 135 9.80 2.09 18.98
C THR A 135 8.81 3.06 18.34
N LEU A 136 7.55 3.03 18.77
CA LEU A 136 6.50 3.89 18.25
C LEU A 136 6.54 5.33 18.78
N TYR A 137 7.39 5.61 19.77
CA TYR A 137 7.51 6.96 20.34
C TYR A 137 7.88 8.01 19.30
N GLY A 138 6.99 8.99 19.12
CA GLY A 138 7.19 10.09 18.19
C GLY A 138 7.03 9.76 16.69
N LEU A 139 6.77 8.49 16.32
CA LEU A 139 6.61 8.09 14.93
C LEU A 139 5.18 8.31 14.42
N ILE A 140 4.18 8.09 15.29
CA ILE A 140 2.77 8.14 14.88
C ILE A 140 2.10 9.40 15.45
N PRO A 141 1.64 10.34 14.61
CA PRO A 141 0.92 11.52 15.06
C PRO A 141 -0.34 11.15 15.87
N GLY A 142 -0.46 11.70 17.07
CA GLY A 142 -1.58 11.45 17.96
C GLY A 142 -1.48 10.18 18.82
N LEU A 143 -0.39 9.43 18.74
CA LEU A 143 -0.03 8.38 19.65
C LEU A 143 0.93 8.95 20.71
N SER A 144 0.60 8.82 21.97
CA SER A 144 1.47 9.20 23.08
C SER A 144 1.92 7.96 23.83
N VAL A 145 3.22 7.77 23.92
CA VAL A 145 3.83 6.65 24.67
C VAL A 145 4.47 7.26 25.90
N ILE A 146 4.05 6.83 27.08
CA ILE A 146 4.54 7.34 28.37
C ILE A 146 5.20 6.19 29.11
N GLN A 147 6.49 6.30 29.33
CA GLN A 147 7.23 5.34 30.13
C GLN A 147 7.16 5.75 31.61
N GLY A 148 6.49 4.96 32.43
CA GLY A 148 6.30 5.26 33.85
C GLY A 148 7.57 5.07 34.69
N GLU A 149 8.18 3.91 34.61
CA GLU A 149 9.40 3.56 35.37
C GLU A 149 10.45 2.96 34.44
N ASN A 150 11.69 3.43 34.57
CA ASN A 150 12.83 2.92 33.78
C ASN A 150 13.50 1.72 34.44
N LEU A 151 12.72 0.79 35.00
CA LEU A 151 13.26 -0.43 35.57
C LEU A 151 13.47 -1.47 34.46
N PRO A 152 14.62 -2.17 34.45
CA PRO A 152 14.93 -3.15 33.40
C PRO A 152 13.93 -4.29 33.27
N TRP A 153 13.17 -4.57 34.30
CA TRP A 153 12.16 -5.65 34.36
C TRP A 153 10.71 -5.14 34.23
N GLN A 154 10.49 -3.83 34.19
CA GLN A 154 9.16 -3.22 34.13
C GLN A 154 9.17 -2.12 33.04
N SER A 155 9.33 -2.55 31.81
CA SER A 155 9.48 -1.62 30.68
C SER A 155 8.26 -1.60 29.74
N ASN A 156 7.04 -1.83 30.26
CA ASN A 156 5.84 -1.66 29.48
C ASN A 156 5.36 -0.20 29.60
N PRO A 157 5.54 0.62 28.55
CA PRO A 157 5.03 1.98 28.56
C PRO A 157 3.51 1.98 28.40
N ASP A 158 2.87 2.99 28.97
CA ASP A 158 1.47 3.28 28.74
C ASP A 158 1.30 3.98 27.38
N VAL A 159 0.33 3.53 26.60
CA VAL A 159 0.02 4.06 25.29
C VAL A 159 -1.33 4.76 25.32
N TYR A 160 -1.41 5.97 24.80
CA TYR A 160 -2.63 6.77 24.70
C TYR A 160 -2.81 7.26 23.29
N VAL A 161 -4.05 7.17 22.78
CA VAL A 161 -4.45 7.76 21.51
C VAL A 161 -5.14 9.10 21.78
N ARG A 162 -4.61 10.18 21.18
CA ARG A 162 -5.06 11.58 21.41
C ARG A 162 -4.92 12.07 22.86
N GLY A 163 -4.02 11.43 23.64
CA GLY A 163 -3.76 11.78 25.03
C GLY A 163 -4.64 11.03 26.01
N ARG A 164 -4.50 11.36 27.30
CA ARG A 164 -5.25 10.73 28.38
C ARG A 164 -6.69 11.24 28.42
N GLY A 165 -7.65 10.44 27.96
CA GLY A 165 -9.07 10.80 27.89
C GLY A 165 -9.85 10.58 29.19
N SER A 166 -9.33 9.71 30.10
CA SER A 166 -10.01 9.30 31.32
C SER A 166 -9.05 9.23 32.53
N PHE A 167 -9.57 9.53 33.71
CA PHE A 167 -8.85 9.29 34.97
C PHE A 167 -8.92 7.83 35.42
N GLY A 168 -9.80 7.03 34.86
CA GLY A 168 -10.09 5.65 35.28
C GLY A 168 -9.22 4.56 34.65
N GLY A 169 -8.27 4.92 33.81
CA GLY A 169 -7.38 3.95 33.14
C GLY A 169 -7.21 4.24 31.65
N ASN A 170 -6.37 3.46 31.04
CA ASN A 170 -6.11 3.46 29.60
C ASN A 170 -6.62 2.14 29.02
N ASN A 171 -7.62 2.21 28.15
CA ASN A 171 -8.26 1.05 27.54
C ASN A 171 -8.07 1.04 26.02
N VAL A 172 -6.89 1.46 25.55
CA VAL A 172 -6.54 1.33 24.12
C VAL A 172 -6.54 -0.13 23.74
N ILE A 173 -7.31 -0.49 22.72
CA ILE A 173 -7.34 -1.85 22.20
C ILE A 173 -6.11 -2.05 21.31
N ILE A 174 -5.37 -3.13 21.55
CA ILE A 174 -4.24 -3.53 20.71
C ILE A 174 -4.62 -4.81 19.98
N LEU A 175 -4.56 -4.76 18.66
CA LEU A 175 -4.84 -5.88 17.79
C LEU A 175 -3.57 -6.28 17.04
N VAL A 176 -3.29 -7.57 17.03
CA VAL A 176 -2.23 -8.17 16.22
C VAL A 176 -2.89 -9.13 15.25
N ASP A 177 -2.78 -8.82 13.96
CA ASP A 177 -3.45 -9.57 12.88
C ASP A 177 -4.97 -9.73 13.14
N GLY A 178 -5.61 -8.66 13.63
CA GLY A 178 -7.04 -8.63 13.94
C GLY A 178 -7.44 -9.28 15.27
N ILE A 179 -6.50 -9.85 16.03
CA ILE A 179 -6.76 -10.50 17.32
C ILE A 179 -6.23 -9.61 18.46
N GLU A 180 -7.04 -9.40 19.49
CA GLU A 180 -6.62 -8.65 20.68
C GLU A 180 -5.53 -9.40 21.45
N ARG A 181 -4.35 -8.79 21.52
CA ARG A 181 -3.16 -9.37 22.16
C ARG A 181 -2.29 -8.29 22.77
N ASP A 182 -1.49 -8.71 23.77
CA ASP A 182 -0.41 -7.90 24.33
C ASP A 182 0.83 -7.95 23.42
N LEU A 183 1.52 -6.82 23.29
CA LEU A 183 2.76 -6.69 22.50
C LEU A 183 4.03 -7.10 23.25
N THR A 184 3.93 -7.53 24.50
CA THR A 184 5.09 -7.82 25.39
C THR A 184 6.06 -8.84 24.78
N ASN A 185 5.56 -9.79 24.00
CA ASN A 185 6.33 -10.89 23.42
C ASN A 185 6.52 -10.78 21.91
N ILE A 186 6.30 -9.59 21.33
CA ILE A 186 6.46 -9.36 19.88
C ILE A 186 7.70 -8.51 19.68
N HIS A 187 8.57 -8.93 18.77
CA HIS A 187 9.74 -8.16 18.37
C HIS A 187 9.41 -7.16 17.27
N SER A 188 10.01 -5.99 17.33
CA SER A 188 9.80 -4.94 16.31
C SER A 188 10.17 -5.38 14.89
N GLU A 189 11.00 -6.39 14.75
CA GLU A 189 11.42 -6.96 13.46
C GLU A 189 10.35 -7.84 12.81
N GLU A 190 9.40 -8.36 13.60
CA GLU A 190 8.29 -9.21 13.15
C GLU A 190 7.10 -8.39 12.63
N ILE A 191 7.10 -7.07 12.87
CA ILE A 191 6.01 -6.18 12.54
C ILE A 191 6.23 -5.58 11.16
N GLU A 192 5.26 -5.74 10.27
CA GLU A 192 5.25 -5.12 8.94
C GLU A 192 4.80 -3.66 9.00
N SER A 193 3.72 -3.41 9.72
CA SER A 193 3.16 -2.06 9.88
C SER A 193 2.36 -1.94 11.19
N VAL A 194 2.22 -0.70 11.66
CA VAL A 194 1.33 -0.37 12.78
C VAL A 194 0.39 0.73 12.33
N THR A 195 -0.90 0.54 12.54
CA THR A 195 -1.96 1.50 12.22
C THR A 195 -2.70 1.90 13.48
N VAL A 196 -2.90 3.19 13.67
CA VAL A 196 -3.66 3.74 14.80
C VAL A 196 -4.95 4.35 14.29
N LEU A 197 -6.07 3.80 14.74
CA LEU A 197 -7.42 4.26 14.45
C LEU A 197 -7.82 5.28 15.50
N LYS A 198 -8.05 6.52 15.07
CA LYS A 198 -8.32 7.65 15.97
C LYS A 198 -9.72 8.24 15.81
N ASP A 199 -10.40 7.88 14.72
CA ASP A 199 -11.69 8.47 14.38
C ASP A 199 -12.84 7.58 14.79
N ALA A 200 -13.94 8.19 15.22
CA ALA A 200 -15.14 7.48 15.62
C ALA A 200 -15.71 6.57 14.51
N ALA A 201 -15.57 6.96 13.24
CA ALA A 201 -16.00 6.14 12.11
C ALA A 201 -15.14 4.87 11.97
N ALA A 202 -13.82 4.99 12.13
CA ALA A 202 -12.92 3.84 12.12
C ALA A 202 -13.11 2.96 13.37
N LEU A 203 -13.44 3.56 14.50
CA LEU A 203 -13.68 2.89 15.78
C LEU A 203 -15.07 2.25 15.88
N ALA A 204 -16.01 2.58 14.99
CA ALA A 204 -17.38 2.05 15.01
C ALA A 204 -17.43 0.51 14.99
N LEU A 205 -16.44 -0.13 14.38
CA LEU A 205 -16.31 -1.60 14.34
C LEU A 205 -16.04 -2.21 15.72
N TYR A 206 -15.40 -1.45 16.61
CA TYR A 206 -14.99 -1.92 17.95
C TYR A 206 -15.95 -1.49 19.06
N GLY A 207 -16.97 -0.71 18.69
CA GLY A 207 -18.01 -0.23 19.61
C GLY A 207 -17.45 0.59 20.76
N ASN A 208 -18.10 0.49 21.93
CA ASN A 208 -17.70 1.25 23.13
C ASN A 208 -16.29 0.92 23.62
N ARG A 209 -15.77 -0.26 23.33
CA ARG A 209 -14.40 -0.67 23.70
C ARG A 209 -13.33 0.13 22.97
N GLY A 210 -13.61 0.59 21.74
CA GLY A 210 -12.71 1.42 20.95
C GLY A 210 -12.69 2.89 21.33
N ALA A 211 -13.37 3.31 22.40
CA ALA A 211 -13.50 4.74 22.76
C ALA A 211 -12.16 5.44 23.02
N ASP A 212 -11.17 4.70 23.54
CA ASP A 212 -9.83 5.21 23.83
C ASP A 212 -8.84 5.00 22.65
N GLY A 213 -9.31 4.46 21.50
CA GLY A 213 -8.53 4.19 20.30
C GLY A 213 -8.20 2.72 20.11
N VAL A 214 -7.76 2.40 18.89
CA VAL A 214 -7.30 1.06 18.45
C VAL A 214 -6.02 1.19 17.65
#